data_87b3f7ddfd990491a3001406788dfce8
#
_entry.id   87b3f7ddfd990491a3001406788dfce8
#
_cell.length_a   1.000
_cell.length_b   1.000
_cell.length_c   1.000
_cell.angle_alpha   90.00
_cell.angle_beta   90.00
_cell.angle_gamma   90.00
#
_symmetry.space_group_name_H-M   'P 1'
#
loop_
_entity.id
_entity.type
_entity.pdbx_description
1 polymer ?
#
loop_
_entity_poly.entity_id
_entity_poly.type
_entity_poly.pdbx_seq_one_letter_code
_entity_poly.pdbx_strand_id
1 'polypeptide(L)'
;MKLPSLFLILCLSSLSMVAFAQKNTATVSGIVVDENEEPLVGVSVTILGRQSGVSTNSEGKFELKVTPGRAFAVVFSYTGFRSEQKNFLLSDGESETIRIRLIRGEQTLQEVIVRDQRDRREAGLIRPNPKTVLNLPSVTTGVESLIKVFVGSNNELTSQYSVRGGSYDENLIYVNDFEVFRPYLIRNGQQEGLSFINSELVRNINFYNGGFPARYGDKLSSVLDIQYRQPRKFGGSAYVGVLEQGLQLEGASTDQKWGFLIGARNRSNRNLLSRQETEGNYIPASSDLQGLLHYQMSKRWRAELFTNFSQSRFSLQPAFSQLTSSVFSPYFTSNLGLDIYFSGQEKDQYKTQMIGLSFLNQIRKDLRIKWMISRFENKEEENIDIQGAYLFGDREFDQSEPEFGLITNPLGAGVFHQYARNYLRIRNWNLSQRGYLDRALHHIQWG
;
A
#
# COMPACT_ATOMS: atom_id res chain seq x y z
N MET A 1 16.63 -70.02 29.22
CA MET A 1 17.96 -69.33 29.03
C MET A 1 18.31 -69.25 27.55
N LYS A 2 18.07 -68.07 26.92
CA LYS A 2 18.69 -67.61 25.65
C LYS A 2 18.23 -66.16 25.39
N LEU A 3 18.71 -65.22 26.23
CA LEU A 3 18.39 -63.80 26.10
C LEU A 3 19.57 -62.85 25.75
N PRO A 4 20.79 -63.37 25.42
CA PRO A 4 21.85 -62.36 25.08
C PRO A 4 21.96 -62.06 23.58
N SER A 5 21.40 -62.86 22.66
CA SER A 5 21.59 -62.65 21.22
C SER A 5 20.63 -61.56 20.65
N LEU A 6 19.50 -61.37 21.26
CA LEU A 6 18.53 -60.31 20.82
C LEU A 6 19.00 -58.90 21.20
N PHE A 7 19.72 -58.76 22.33
CA PHE A 7 20.28 -57.51 22.81
C PHE A 7 21.49 -57.03 21.98
N LEU A 8 22.27 -58.00 21.47
CA LEU A 8 23.43 -57.72 20.61
C LEU A 8 23.01 -57.24 19.20
N ILE A 9 21.90 -57.77 18.67
CA ILE A 9 21.33 -57.35 17.38
C ILE A 9 20.70 -55.95 17.50
N LEU A 10 20.08 -55.65 18.65
CA LEU A 10 19.50 -54.31 18.89
C LEU A 10 20.58 -53.23 19.07
N CYS A 11 21.73 -53.56 19.67
CA CYS A 11 22.88 -52.66 19.77
C CYS A 11 23.64 -52.47 18.46
N LEU A 12 23.69 -53.46 17.57
CA LEU A 12 24.29 -53.33 16.24
C LEU A 12 23.42 -52.54 15.28
N SER A 13 22.08 -52.56 15.43
CA SER A 13 21.15 -51.75 14.60
C SER A 13 21.12 -50.26 15.00
N SER A 14 21.51 -49.91 16.23
CA SER A 14 21.61 -48.50 16.67
C SER A 14 22.93 -47.82 16.27
N LEU A 15 23.94 -48.56 15.80
CA LEU A 15 25.24 -48.01 15.38
C LEU A 15 25.28 -47.60 13.89
N SER A 16 24.23 -47.92 13.09
CA SER A 16 24.19 -47.63 11.67
C SER A 16 23.45 -46.34 11.33
N MET A 17 23.02 -45.50 12.29
CA MET A 17 22.46 -44.19 12.07
C MET A 17 23.41 -43.01 12.39
N VAL A 18 24.72 -43.18 12.11
CA VAL A 18 25.52 -41.99 11.88
C VAL A 18 25.35 -41.59 10.42
N ALA A 19 24.22 -41.00 10.10
CA ALA A 19 24.02 -40.28 8.87
C ALA A 19 25.03 -39.14 8.85
N PHE A 20 26.03 -39.23 8.00
CA PHE A 20 26.87 -38.11 7.63
C PHE A 20 25.92 -37.05 7.08
N ALA A 21 25.63 -36.02 7.86
CA ALA A 21 25.05 -34.79 7.39
C ALA A 21 26.08 -34.14 6.47
N GLN A 22 26.18 -34.61 5.23
CA GLN A 22 26.93 -33.92 4.19
C GLN A 22 26.19 -32.57 4.02
N LYS A 23 26.95 -31.52 4.25
CA LYS A 23 26.48 -30.16 4.03
C LYS A 23 26.29 -30.03 2.52
N ASN A 24 25.04 -30.21 2.09
CA ASN A 24 24.69 -30.19 0.69
C ASN A 24 25.02 -28.82 0.13
N THR A 25 25.87 -28.76 -0.89
CA THR A 25 26.30 -27.52 -1.54
C THR A 25 26.10 -27.63 -3.04
N ALA A 26 25.55 -26.58 -3.65
CA ALA A 26 25.59 -26.41 -5.08
C ALA A 26 26.67 -25.38 -5.46
N THR A 27 27.08 -25.34 -6.71
CA THR A 27 28.18 -24.50 -7.16
C THR A 27 27.75 -23.69 -8.38
N VAL A 28 27.97 -22.37 -8.34
CA VAL A 28 27.89 -21.50 -9.53
C VAL A 28 29.32 -21.15 -9.92
N SER A 29 29.73 -21.55 -11.13
CA SER A 29 31.04 -21.23 -11.67
C SER A 29 30.93 -20.50 -13.01
N GLY A 30 32.02 -19.92 -13.48
CA GLY A 30 31.98 -19.27 -14.79
C GLY A 30 33.12 -18.31 -15.04
N ILE A 31 32.99 -17.56 -16.11
CA ILE A 31 33.90 -16.49 -16.52
C ILE A 31 33.19 -15.18 -16.70
N VAL A 32 33.81 -14.11 -16.26
CA VAL A 32 33.33 -12.74 -16.48
C VAL A 32 34.25 -12.05 -17.49
N VAL A 33 33.66 -11.48 -18.53
CA VAL A 33 34.36 -10.81 -19.63
C VAL A 33 33.80 -9.40 -19.86
N ASP A 34 34.56 -8.58 -20.54
CA ASP A 34 34.13 -7.24 -21.01
C ASP A 34 33.42 -7.32 -22.38
N GLU A 35 33.15 -6.15 -22.99
CA GLU A 35 32.52 -6.02 -24.31
C GLU A 35 33.36 -6.60 -25.43
N ASN A 36 34.70 -6.64 -25.27
CA ASN A 36 35.66 -7.14 -26.23
C ASN A 36 35.99 -8.62 -26.01
N GLU A 37 35.23 -9.33 -25.14
CA GLU A 37 35.47 -10.72 -24.72
C GLU A 37 36.76 -10.93 -23.91
N GLU A 38 37.38 -9.85 -23.38
CA GLU A 38 38.54 -9.94 -22.52
C GLU A 38 38.18 -10.29 -21.09
N PRO A 39 38.92 -11.21 -20.42
CA PRO A 39 38.63 -11.61 -19.04
C PRO A 39 38.79 -10.45 -18.06
N LEU A 40 37.80 -10.25 -17.18
CA LEU A 40 37.83 -9.22 -16.15
C LEU A 40 38.31 -9.81 -14.80
N VAL A 41 39.43 -9.32 -14.34
CA VAL A 41 40.06 -9.70 -13.06
C VAL A 41 39.51 -8.85 -11.91
N GLY A 42 39.23 -9.48 -10.77
CA GLY A 42 38.79 -8.75 -9.57
C GLY A 42 37.33 -8.33 -9.58
N VAL A 43 36.49 -8.86 -10.46
CA VAL A 43 35.05 -8.64 -10.42
C VAL A 43 34.48 -9.22 -9.13
N SER A 44 33.73 -8.43 -8.40
CA SER A 44 33.03 -8.88 -7.20
C SER A 44 31.78 -9.68 -7.58
N VAL A 45 31.70 -10.94 -7.12
CA VAL A 45 30.61 -11.89 -7.35
C VAL A 45 29.97 -12.19 -6.00
N THR A 46 28.82 -11.60 -5.72
CA THR A 46 28.19 -11.66 -4.40
C THR A 46 26.74 -12.16 -4.49
N ILE A 47 26.28 -12.87 -3.44
CA ILE A 47 24.87 -13.24 -3.31
C ILE A 47 24.10 -12.02 -2.77
N LEU A 48 23.05 -11.64 -3.46
CA LEU A 48 22.20 -10.52 -3.07
C LEU A 48 21.66 -10.72 -1.66
N GLY A 49 21.90 -9.72 -0.78
CA GLY A 49 21.45 -9.77 0.62
C GLY A 49 22.34 -10.57 1.55
N ARG A 50 23.52 -11.06 1.12
CA ARG A 50 24.53 -11.71 1.98
C ARG A 50 25.89 -11.03 1.84
N GLN A 51 26.69 -11.08 2.90
CA GLN A 51 28.07 -10.57 2.87
C GLN A 51 29.07 -11.58 2.27
N SER A 52 28.63 -12.75 1.84
CA SER A 52 29.48 -13.78 1.24
C SER A 52 29.58 -13.60 -0.28
N GLY A 53 30.79 -13.60 -0.78
CA GLY A 53 31.08 -13.48 -2.21
C GLY A 53 32.50 -13.91 -2.51
N VAL A 54 32.82 -13.97 -3.80
CA VAL A 54 34.17 -14.29 -4.32
C VAL A 54 34.54 -13.21 -5.35
N SER A 55 35.84 -13.13 -5.69
CA SER A 55 36.30 -12.27 -6.79
C SER A 55 36.84 -13.15 -7.93
N THR A 56 36.72 -12.65 -9.16
CA THR A 56 37.31 -13.33 -10.33
C THR A 56 38.84 -13.33 -10.27
N ASN A 57 39.44 -14.44 -10.71
CA ASN A 57 40.89 -14.63 -10.78
C ASN A 57 41.48 -13.92 -12.03
N SER A 58 42.81 -14.16 -12.28
CA SER A 58 43.55 -13.61 -13.42
C SER A 58 43.01 -14.01 -14.79
N GLU A 59 42.24 -15.10 -14.87
CA GLU A 59 41.58 -15.56 -16.09
C GLU A 59 40.11 -15.16 -16.16
N GLY A 60 39.64 -14.27 -15.27
CA GLY A 60 38.24 -13.86 -15.17
C GLY A 60 37.29 -14.93 -14.62
N LYS A 61 37.85 -16.07 -14.11
CA LYS A 61 37.04 -17.18 -13.61
C LYS A 61 36.67 -17.00 -12.15
N PHE A 62 35.48 -17.52 -11.78
CA PHE A 62 35.01 -17.56 -10.40
C PHE A 62 34.35 -18.91 -10.08
N GLU A 63 34.29 -19.23 -8.81
CA GLU A 63 33.57 -20.39 -8.26
C GLU A 63 32.91 -19.97 -6.94
N LEU A 64 31.58 -20.01 -6.88
CA LEU A 64 30.78 -19.61 -5.74
C LEU A 64 29.98 -20.80 -5.22
N LYS A 65 30.25 -21.22 -3.99
CA LYS A 65 29.49 -22.28 -3.30
C LYS A 65 28.24 -21.69 -2.66
N VAL A 66 27.09 -22.30 -2.90
CA VAL A 66 25.77 -21.81 -2.49
C VAL A 66 24.96 -22.90 -1.81
N THR A 67 23.96 -22.51 -1.03
CA THR A 67 23.02 -23.44 -0.41
C THR A 67 21.97 -23.86 -1.43
N PRO A 68 21.77 -25.14 -1.72
CA PRO A 68 20.76 -25.60 -2.69
C PRO A 68 19.32 -25.47 -2.19
N GLY A 69 18.35 -25.65 -3.09
CA GLY A 69 16.93 -25.74 -2.77
C GLY A 69 16.23 -24.42 -2.46
N ARG A 70 16.92 -23.28 -2.69
CA ARG A 70 16.32 -21.94 -2.55
C ARG A 70 16.73 -21.05 -3.72
N ALA A 71 15.80 -20.24 -4.22
CA ALA A 71 16.11 -19.23 -5.21
C ALA A 71 17.01 -18.14 -4.60
N PHE A 72 18.06 -17.77 -5.32
CA PHE A 72 18.98 -16.70 -4.95
C PHE A 72 19.42 -15.92 -6.19
N ALA A 73 19.89 -14.71 -5.98
CA ALA A 73 20.45 -13.88 -7.03
C ALA A 73 21.95 -13.66 -6.79
N VAL A 74 22.73 -13.73 -7.85
CA VAL A 74 24.16 -13.38 -7.82
C VAL A 74 24.33 -12.07 -8.57
N VAL A 75 25.04 -11.14 -7.95
CA VAL A 75 25.37 -9.82 -8.51
C VAL A 75 26.84 -9.78 -8.86
N PHE A 76 27.14 -9.39 -10.09
CA PHE A 76 28.47 -9.18 -10.64
C PHE A 76 28.71 -7.69 -10.71
N SER A 77 29.70 -7.18 -10.00
CA SER A 77 30.02 -5.75 -9.98
C SER A 77 31.52 -5.50 -10.13
N TYR A 78 31.84 -4.51 -10.95
CA TYR A 78 33.20 -4.09 -11.20
C TYR A 78 33.26 -2.56 -11.44
N THR A 79 34.29 -1.92 -10.93
CA THR A 79 34.43 -0.45 -11.04
C THR A 79 34.53 -0.04 -12.50
N GLY A 80 33.66 0.90 -12.94
CA GLY A 80 33.61 1.35 -14.33
C GLY A 80 32.70 0.52 -15.25
N PHE A 81 32.04 -0.52 -14.72
CA PHE A 81 31.11 -1.38 -15.46
C PHE A 81 29.71 -1.36 -14.83
N ARG A 82 28.71 -1.61 -15.64
CA ARG A 82 27.33 -1.78 -15.18
C ARG A 82 27.20 -3.12 -14.46
N SER A 83 26.67 -3.13 -13.24
CA SER A 83 26.43 -4.37 -12.49
C SER A 83 25.37 -5.22 -13.20
N GLU A 84 25.64 -6.53 -13.28
CA GLU A 84 24.72 -7.53 -13.84
C GLU A 84 24.22 -8.46 -12.75
N GLN A 85 22.96 -8.89 -12.83
CA GLN A 85 22.34 -9.80 -11.86
C GLN A 85 21.79 -11.02 -12.59
N LYS A 86 22.05 -12.21 -12.03
CA LYS A 86 21.47 -13.49 -12.47
C LYS A 86 20.79 -14.20 -11.32
N ASN A 87 19.63 -14.77 -11.59
CA ASN A 87 18.85 -15.55 -10.63
C ASN A 87 19.07 -17.05 -10.87
N PHE A 88 19.19 -17.81 -9.77
CA PHE A 88 19.44 -19.24 -9.78
C PHE A 88 18.49 -19.97 -8.84
N LEU A 89 18.19 -21.21 -9.21
CA LEU A 89 17.55 -22.19 -8.35
C LEU A 89 18.28 -23.53 -8.61
N LEU A 90 19.18 -23.93 -7.73
CA LEU A 90 20.00 -25.11 -7.90
C LEU A 90 19.57 -26.20 -6.93
N SER A 91 19.58 -27.43 -7.41
CA SER A 91 19.36 -28.63 -6.62
C SER A 91 20.65 -29.04 -5.89
N ASP A 92 20.54 -30.01 -5.00
CA ASP A 92 21.66 -30.50 -4.26
C ASP A 92 22.73 -31.15 -5.16
N GLY A 93 24.00 -30.74 -4.97
CA GLY A 93 25.12 -31.20 -5.79
C GLY A 93 25.18 -30.66 -7.21
N GLU A 94 24.21 -29.79 -7.59
CA GLU A 94 24.16 -29.21 -8.94
C GLU A 94 25.25 -28.15 -9.13
N SER A 95 25.88 -28.17 -10.31
CA SER A 95 26.87 -27.17 -10.71
C SER A 95 26.45 -26.51 -12.01
N GLU A 96 26.30 -25.19 -11.97
CA GLU A 96 25.97 -24.40 -13.15
C GLU A 96 27.15 -23.54 -13.57
N THR A 97 27.49 -23.57 -14.86
CA THR A 97 28.59 -22.79 -15.42
C THR A 97 28.02 -21.71 -16.34
N ILE A 98 28.38 -20.48 -16.06
CA ILE A 98 27.85 -19.31 -16.78
C ILE A 98 28.94 -18.42 -17.34
N ARG A 99 28.61 -17.68 -18.38
CA ARG A 99 29.41 -16.61 -18.93
C ARG A 99 28.70 -15.29 -18.74
N ILE A 100 29.33 -14.33 -18.09
CA ILE A 100 28.81 -13.00 -17.82
C ILE A 100 29.61 -11.98 -18.61
N ARG A 101 28.92 -11.12 -19.35
CA ARG A 101 29.50 -10.00 -20.03
C ARG A 101 29.14 -8.73 -19.31
N LEU A 102 30.10 -8.00 -18.79
CA LEU A 102 29.92 -6.68 -18.21
C LEU A 102 30.15 -5.62 -19.28
N ILE A 103 29.22 -4.69 -19.38
CA ILE A 103 29.29 -3.56 -20.32
C ILE A 103 29.90 -2.38 -19.58
N ARG A 104 30.87 -1.70 -20.18
CA ARG A 104 31.39 -0.45 -19.62
C ARG A 104 30.22 0.51 -19.46
N GLY A 105 29.90 0.86 -18.23
CA GLY A 105 29.02 1.98 -17.98
C GLY A 105 29.79 3.23 -18.38
N GLU A 106 29.35 3.96 -19.41
CA GLU A 106 29.56 5.37 -19.39
C GLU A 106 28.89 5.85 -18.10
N GLN A 107 29.67 5.92 -17.04
CA GLN A 107 29.41 6.89 -16.01
C GLN A 107 29.63 8.26 -16.66
N THR A 108 28.65 8.76 -17.41
CA THR A 108 28.24 10.10 -17.09
C THR A 108 28.10 10.03 -15.58
N LEU A 109 29.05 10.63 -14.90
CA LEU A 109 28.86 11.16 -13.58
C LEU A 109 27.66 12.10 -13.69
N GLN A 110 26.43 11.54 -13.85
CA GLN A 110 25.36 12.07 -13.08
C GLN A 110 25.97 11.97 -11.69
N GLU A 111 26.46 13.16 -11.26
CA GLU A 111 26.63 13.44 -9.87
C GLU A 111 25.48 12.66 -9.21
N VAL A 112 25.75 11.37 -8.86
CA VAL A 112 25.13 10.80 -7.72
C VAL A 112 25.56 11.82 -6.71
N ILE A 113 24.73 12.84 -6.54
CA ILE A 113 24.61 13.48 -5.28
C ILE A 113 24.18 12.29 -4.42
N VAL A 114 25.17 11.49 -4.01
CA VAL A 114 25.21 10.94 -2.69
C VAL A 114 25.20 12.22 -1.87
N ARG A 115 24.03 12.86 -1.79
CA ARG A 115 23.73 13.53 -0.58
C ARG A 115 23.98 12.42 0.42
N ASP A 116 25.12 12.56 1.07
CA ASP A 116 25.23 12.13 2.43
C ASP A 116 24.02 12.76 3.13
N GLN A 117 22.85 12.21 2.87
CA GLN A 117 21.81 12.10 3.84
C GLN A 117 22.48 11.22 4.88
N ARG A 118 23.47 11.82 5.59
CA ARG A 118 23.65 11.49 6.99
C ARG A 118 22.25 11.38 7.44
N ASP A 119 21.80 10.16 7.63
CA ASP A 119 20.47 9.86 8.17
C ASP A 119 20.38 10.70 9.44
N ARG A 120 19.99 11.97 9.26
CA ARG A 120 19.44 12.71 10.35
C ARG A 120 18.26 11.85 10.68
N ARG A 121 18.44 11.04 11.71
CA ARG A 121 17.37 10.22 12.27
C ARG A 121 16.36 11.21 12.78
N GLU A 122 15.51 11.68 11.85
CA GLU A 122 14.35 12.48 12.19
C GLU A 122 13.54 11.54 13.07
N ALA A 123 13.42 11.91 14.35
CA ALA A 123 12.74 11.09 15.31
C ALA A 123 11.32 10.81 14.80
N GLY A 124 10.95 9.52 14.72
CA GLY A 124 9.63 9.12 14.25
C GLY A 124 9.47 8.96 12.74
N LEU A 125 10.50 9.22 11.93
CA LEU A 125 10.43 8.97 10.47
C LEU A 125 10.58 7.49 10.14
N ILE A 126 9.56 6.95 9.47
CA ILE A 126 9.52 5.60 8.90
C ILE A 126 9.44 5.74 7.39
N ARG A 127 10.29 5.01 6.66
CA ARG A 127 10.30 4.96 5.19
C ARG A 127 9.97 3.56 4.69
N PRO A 128 8.69 3.22 4.60
CA PRO A 128 8.29 1.92 4.07
C PRO A 128 8.64 1.80 2.58
N ASN A 129 8.91 0.58 2.14
CA ASN A 129 9.09 0.33 0.72
C ASN A 129 7.73 0.36 0.01
N PRO A 130 7.50 1.22 -0.99
CA PRO A 130 6.24 1.30 -1.71
C PRO A 130 5.81 -0.02 -2.36
N LYS A 131 6.75 -0.84 -2.80
CA LYS A 131 6.46 -2.16 -3.38
C LYS A 131 5.82 -3.13 -2.38
N THR A 132 6.03 -2.94 -1.09
CA THR A 132 5.39 -3.76 -0.05
C THR A 132 3.89 -3.55 -0.03
N VAL A 133 3.39 -2.35 -0.36
CA VAL A 133 1.96 -2.05 -0.43
C VAL A 133 1.23 -2.97 -1.41
N LEU A 134 1.83 -3.21 -2.58
CA LEU A 134 1.24 -4.03 -3.64
C LEU A 134 1.16 -5.53 -3.27
N ASN A 135 1.98 -5.97 -2.31
CA ASN A 135 2.08 -7.36 -1.88
C ASN A 135 1.36 -7.64 -0.55
N LEU A 136 0.82 -6.62 0.11
CA LEU A 136 0.09 -6.81 1.36
C LEU A 136 -1.31 -7.36 1.08
N PRO A 137 -1.67 -8.53 1.65
CA PRO A 137 -3.03 -9.00 1.62
C PRO A 137 -3.87 -8.11 2.57
N SER A 138 -4.64 -7.21 2.01
CA SER A 138 -5.53 -6.33 2.79
C SER A 138 -6.85 -6.11 2.05
N VAL A 139 -7.92 -6.00 2.79
CA VAL A 139 -9.25 -5.63 2.28
C VAL A 139 -9.26 -4.17 1.83
N THR A 140 -8.53 -3.31 2.54
CA THR A 140 -8.29 -1.93 2.14
C THR A 140 -6.95 -1.88 1.41
N THR A 141 -6.99 -1.77 0.09
CA THR A 141 -5.78 -1.55 -0.71
C THR A 141 -5.30 -0.12 -0.54
N GLY A 142 -4.00 0.09 -0.47
CA GLY A 142 -3.43 1.44 -0.39
C GLY A 142 -2.27 1.55 0.59
N VAL A 143 -1.64 2.72 0.58
CA VAL A 143 -0.50 3.04 1.45
C VAL A 143 -0.91 3.00 2.93
N GLU A 144 -2.15 3.36 3.24
CA GLU A 144 -2.69 3.39 4.60
C GLU A 144 -2.70 2.01 5.24
N SER A 145 -2.94 0.95 4.47
CA SER A 145 -2.87 -0.44 4.97
C SER A 145 -1.47 -0.79 5.48
N LEU A 146 -0.43 -0.30 4.78
CA LEU A 146 0.95 -0.46 5.23
C LEU A 146 1.24 0.38 6.48
N ILE A 147 0.73 1.61 6.54
CA ILE A 147 0.91 2.49 7.71
C ILE A 147 0.28 1.88 8.96
N LYS A 148 -0.88 1.25 8.86
CA LYS A 148 -1.55 0.58 9.97
C LYS A 148 -0.69 -0.49 10.65
N VAL A 149 0.14 -1.20 9.90
CA VAL A 149 1.10 -2.17 10.46
C VAL A 149 2.09 -1.49 11.41
N PHE A 150 2.54 -0.27 11.09
CA PHE A 150 3.50 0.47 11.91
C PHE A 150 2.87 1.14 13.13
N VAL A 151 1.59 1.48 13.06
CA VAL A 151 0.89 2.17 14.16
C VAL A 151 0.05 1.24 15.02
N GLY A 152 -0.08 -0.04 14.65
CA GLY A 152 -0.88 -1.02 15.39
C GLY A 152 -2.38 -0.72 15.37
N SER A 153 -2.89 -0.13 14.29
CA SER A 153 -4.32 0.14 14.13
C SER A 153 -5.08 -1.14 13.79
N ASN A 154 -6.11 -1.46 14.56
CA ASN A 154 -6.86 -2.72 14.45
C ASN A 154 -8.04 -2.67 13.48
N ASN A 155 -8.37 -1.52 12.92
CA ASN A 155 -9.48 -1.42 11.97
C ASN A 155 -9.02 -1.70 10.54
N GLU A 156 -9.20 -2.92 10.07
CA GLU A 156 -8.79 -3.36 8.74
C GLU A 156 -9.80 -3.01 7.64
N LEU A 157 -11.02 -2.61 8.00
CA LEU A 157 -12.11 -2.37 7.05
C LEU A 157 -12.14 -0.95 6.49
N THR A 158 -11.37 -0.03 7.06
CA THR A 158 -11.30 1.39 6.65
C THR A 158 -9.87 1.81 6.31
N SER A 159 -9.69 2.80 5.46
CA SER A 159 -8.39 3.44 5.20
C SER A 159 -7.93 4.36 6.34
N GLN A 160 -8.82 4.71 7.26
CA GLN A 160 -8.51 5.56 8.42
C GLN A 160 -7.55 4.86 9.38
N TYR A 161 -6.64 5.61 9.96
CA TYR A 161 -5.72 5.12 10.98
C TYR A 161 -5.53 6.16 12.08
N SER A 162 -5.32 5.68 13.29
CA SER A 162 -5.05 6.51 14.47
C SER A 162 -3.58 6.33 14.89
N VAL A 163 -2.94 7.43 15.28
CA VAL A 163 -1.53 7.43 15.66
C VAL A 163 -1.38 7.96 17.07
N ARG A 164 -0.74 7.18 17.94
CA ARG A 164 -0.44 7.54 19.33
C ARG A 164 -1.64 8.04 20.13
N GLY A 165 -2.81 7.47 19.91
CA GLY A 165 -4.03 7.85 20.61
C GLY A 165 -4.76 9.07 20.04
N GLY A 166 -4.25 9.67 18.97
CA GLY A 166 -4.95 10.74 18.25
C GLY A 166 -6.05 10.22 17.35
N SER A 167 -6.94 11.10 16.96
CA SER A 167 -8.01 10.80 16.00
C SER A 167 -7.46 10.74 14.56
N TYR A 168 -8.18 10.09 13.65
CA TYR A 168 -7.78 9.96 12.25
C TYR A 168 -7.69 11.31 11.52
N ASP A 169 -8.45 12.31 11.95
CA ASP A 169 -8.45 13.67 11.39
C ASP A 169 -7.27 14.52 11.87
N GLU A 170 -6.49 14.03 12.83
CA GLU A 170 -5.23 14.65 13.28
C GLU A 170 -4.01 14.23 12.43
N ASN A 171 -4.21 13.44 11.39
CA ASN A 171 -3.16 13.04 10.45
C ASN A 171 -3.12 13.99 9.25
N LEU A 172 -1.91 14.39 8.85
CA LEU A 172 -1.65 15.13 7.63
C LEU A 172 -1.28 14.18 6.50
N ILE A 173 -1.83 14.40 5.31
CA ILE A 173 -1.45 13.68 4.11
C ILE A 173 -1.01 14.68 3.05
N TYR A 174 0.19 14.47 2.51
CA TYR A 174 0.74 15.23 1.40
C TYR A 174 1.01 14.31 0.21
N VAL A 175 0.70 14.78 -0.99
CA VAL A 175 1.09 14.15 -2.25
C VAL A 175 1.84 15.18 -3.10
N ASN A 176 3.11 14.90 -3.40
CA ASN A 176 4.00 15.82 -4.13
C ASN A 176 4.06 17.23 -3.52
N ASP A 177 4.12 17.31 -2.19
CA ASP A 177 4.08 18.53 -1.38
C ASP A 177 2.71 19.24 -1.30
N PHE A 178 1.70 18.80 -2.03
CA PHE A 178 0.34 19.33 -1.92
C PHE A 178 -0.40 18.64 -0.77
N GLU A 179 -0.97 19.43 0.13
CA GLU A 179 -1.81 18.91 1.20
C GLU A 179 -3.13 18.39 0.65
N VAL A 180 -3.48 17.17 1.04
CA VAL A 180 -4.78 16.56 0.75
C VAL A 180 -5.73 16.90 1.89
N PHE A 181 -6.60 17.85 1.68
CA PHE A 181 -7.46 18.41 2.72
C PHE A 181 -8.44 17.40 3.35
N ARG A 182 -9.05 16.52 2.56
CA ARG A 182 -9.94 15.43 3.01
C ARG A 182 -9.53 14.13 2.35
N PRO A 183 -8.56 13.42 2.91
CA PRO A 183 -8.03 12.18 2.32
C PRO A 183 -9.02 11.01 2.40
N TYR A 184 -9.97 11.07 3.34
CA TYR A 184 -10.96 10.04 3.59
C TYR A 184 -12.31 10.49 3.03
N LEU A 185 -12.88 9.70 2.13
CA LEU A 185 -13.97 10.12 1.25
C LEU A 185 -15.35 9.66 1.70
N ILE A 186 -15.47 8.72 2.65
CA ILE A 186 -16.75 8.13 3.02
C ILE A 186 -16.93 8.10 4.54
N ARG A 187 -18.19 8.15 4.94
CA ARG A 187 -18.67 7.97 6.31
C ARG A 187 -18.06 6.75 6.98
N ASN A 188 -17.79 6.95 8.22
CA ASN A 188 -17.24 5.98 9.14
C ASN A 188 -17.81 4.57 9.06
N GLY A 189 -16.93 3.61 8.91
CA GLY A 189 -17.00 2.36 9.63
C GLY A 189 -17.35 1.14 8.83
N GLN A 190 -17.78 1.25 7.61
CA GLN A 190 -18.07 0.09 6.79
C GLN A 190 -17.51 0.27 5.37
N GLN A 191 -16.26 -0.18 5.17
CA GLN A 191 -15.71 -0.50 3.85
C GLN A 191 -15.67 0.67 2.88
N GLU A 192 -14.86 1.59 3.22
CA GLU A 192 -14.56 2.76 2.44
C GLU A 192 -14.00 2.42 1.07
N GLY A 193 -14.14 3.37 0.18
CA GLY A 193 -13.70 3.28 -1.17
C GLY A 193 -12.19 3.30 -1.34
N LEU A 194 -11.75 3.87 -2.44
CA LEU A 194 -10.34 4.05 -2.75
C LEU A 194 -9.67 4.99 -1.75
N SER A 195 -8.48 4.62 -1.31
CA SER A 195 -7.53 5.57 -0.74
C SER A 195 -7.28 6.69 -1.73
N PHE A 196 -7.13 7.93 -1.24
CA PHE A 196 -6.73 9.06 -2.08
C PHE A 196 -5.41 8.77 -2.81
N ILE A 197 -4.48 8.08 -2.14
CA ILE A 197 -3.17 7.75 -2.69
C ILE A 197 -3.28 6.56 -3.65
N ASN A 198 -2.89 6.77 -4.90
CA ASN A 198 -2.75 5.67 -5.85
C ASN A 198 -1.38 5.01 -5.68
N SER A 199 -1.36 3.81 -5.09
CA SER A 199 -0.14 3.07 -4.75
C SER A 199 0.75 2.77 -5.96
N GLU A 200 0.16 2.55 -7.14
CA GLU A 200 0.88 2.31 -8.39
C GLU A 200 1.72 3.52 -8.85
N LEU A 201 1.37 4.72 -8.42
CA LEU A 201 2.08 5.94 -8.77
C LEU A 201 3.19 6.29 -7.78
N VAL A 202 3.24 5.64 -6.62
CA VAL A 202 4.12 6.00 -5.51
C VAL A 202 5.58 5.62 -5.78
N ARG A 203 6.47 6.57 -5.50
CA ARG A 203 7.92 6.38 -5.50
C ARG A 203 8.48 6.27 -4.08
N ASN A 204 8.10 7.20 -3.21
CA ASN A 204 8.59 7.27 -1.83
C ASN A 204 7.43 7.52 -0.86
N ILE A 205 7.53 6.90 0.29
CA ILE A 205 6.63 7.10 1.42
C ILE A 205 7.49 7.58 2.59
N ASN A 206 7.20 8.76 3.11
CA ASN A 206 7.77 9.27 4.35
C ASN A 206 6.63 9.36 5.36
N PHE A 207 6.66 8.51 6.35
CA PHE A 207 5.68 8.51 7.42
C PHE A 207 6.32 8.97 8.73
N TYR A 208 5.82 10.05 9.28
CA TYR A 208 6.26 10.59 10.56
C TYR A 208 5.24 10.18 11.64
N ASN A 209 5.65 9.26 12.49
CA ASN A 209 4.89 8.83 13.64
C ASN A 209 5.15 9.76 14.84
N GLY A 210 4.65 11.00 14.76
CA GLY A 210 4.99 12.11 15.66
C GLY A 210 6.37 12.69 15.38
N GLY A 211 6.69 13.83 16.00
CA GLY A 211 8.00 14.48 15.88
C GLY A 211 8.38 14.93 14.46
N PHE A 212 7.41 15.30 13.67
CA PHE A 212 7.63 15.73 12.28
C PHE A 212 8.23 17.13 12.19
N PRO A 213 8.93 17.47 11.08
CA PRO A 213 9.55 18.77 10.87
C PRO A 213 8.54 19.93 10.87
N ALA A 214 8.99 21.13 11.28
CA ALA A 214 8.16 22.33 11.37
C ALA A 214 7.52 22.79 10.05
N ARG A 215 7.95 22.27 8.92
CA ARG A 215 7.30 22.49 7.62
C ARG A 215 5.90 21.91 7.48
N TYR A 216 5.54 20.99 8.37
CA TYR A 216 4.22 20.40 8.48
C TYR A 216 3.52 21.00 9.71
N GLY A 217 2.45 21.72 9.50
CA GLY A 217 1.65 22.37 10.55
C GLY A 217 0.26 21.77 10.71
N ASP A 218 -0.54 22.34 11.58
CA ASP A 218 -1.99 22.17 11.74
C ASP A 218 -2.49 20.84 12.34
N LYS A 219 -1.67 19.80 12.44
CA LYS A 219 -2.09 18.49 12.95
C LYS A 219 -1.14 17.98 14.03
N LEU A 220 -1.62 17.08 14.87
CA LEU A 220 -0.94 16.71 16.09
C LEU A 220 -0.34 15.30 16.09
N SER A 221 -0.90 14.37 15.29
CA SER A 221 -0.60 12.96 15.43
C SER A 221 0.45 12.45 14.46
N SER A 222 0.26 12.65 13.16
CA SER A 222 1.20 12.13 12.17
C SER A 222 1.23 12.91 10.86
N VAL A 223 2.28 12.66 10.07
CA VAL A 223 2.37 13.16 8.69
C VAL A 223 2.71 12.00 7.75
N LEU A 224 1.94 11.85 6.70
CA LEU A 224 2.19 10.95 5.59
C LEU A 224 2.52 11.78 4.35
N ASP A 225 3.80 11.83 3.98
CA ASP A 225 4.30 12.56 2.81
C ASP A 225 4.64 11.57 1.69
N ILE A 226 3.90 11.65 0.60
CA ILE A 226 3.97 10.77 -0.55
C ILE A 226 4.58 11.50 -1.73
N GLN A 227 5.54 10.85 -2.38
CA GLN A 227 6.12 11.33 -3.62
C GLN A 227 5.80 10.36 -4.75
N TYR A 228 5.17 10.84 -5.81
CA TYR A 228 4.90 10.05 -7.01
C TYR A 228 6.16 9.90 -7.87
N ARG A 229 6.15 8.89 -8.71
CA ARG A 229 7.27 8.60 -9.62
C ARG A 229 7.44 9.73 -10.63
N GLN A 230 8.67 9.92 -11.07
CA GLN A 230 9.02 10.80 -12.18
C GLN A 230 9.57 9.92 -13.30
N PRO A 231 8.74 9.60 -14.30
CA PRO A 231 9.13 8.71 -15.38
C PRO A 231 10.26 9.27 -16.22
N ARG A 232 11.11 8.38 -16.73
CA ARG A 232 12.18 8.71 -17.66
C ARG A 232 12.04 8.01 -19.01
N LYS A 233 11.18 6.99 -19.06
CA LYS A 233 10.91 6.18 -20.25
C LYS A 233 9.42 5.95 -20.34
N PHE A 234 8.95 5.64 -21.54
CA PHE A 234 7.56 5.19 -21.72
C PHE A 234 7.37 3.81 -21.09
N GLY A 235 6.26 3.65 -20.39
CA GLY A 235 5.88 2.42 -19.71
C GLY A 235 4.43 2.47 -19.24
N GLY A 236 3.96 1.36 -18.71
CA GLY A 236 2.64 1.26 -18.13
C GLY A 236 2.41 -0.09 -17.50
N SER A 237 1.37 -0.17 -16.69
CA SER A 237 0.88 -1.39 -16.06
C SER A 237 -0.64 -1.39 -16.05
N ALA A 238 -1.22 -2.59 -16.05
CA ALA A 238 -2.64 -2.80 -15.83
C ALA A 238 -2.80 -3.98 -14.88
N TYR A 239 -3.77 -3.90 -14.00
CA TYR A 239 -4.10 -4.98 -13.09
C TYR A 239 -5.61 -5.13 -12.95
N VAL A 240 -6.05 -6.35 -12.69
CA VAL A 240 -7.43 -6.70 -12.41
C VAL A 240 -7.46 -7.62 -11.21
N GLY A 241 -8.08 -7.18 -10.14
CA GLY A 241 -8.31 -7.92 -8.91
C GLY A 241 -9.80 -8.11 -8.63
N VAL A 242 -10.10 -8.82 -7.55
CA VAL A 242 -11.49 -9.09 -7.12
C VAL A 242 -12.20 -7.81 -6.68
N LEU A 243 -11.46 -6.89 -6.06
CA LEU A 243 -12.00 -5.66 -5.46
C LEU A 243 -11.66 -4.42 -6.28
N GLU A 244 -10.54 -4.43 -6.99
CA GLU A 244 -9.99 -3.24 -7.63
C GLU A 244 -9.36 -3.60 -8.97
N GLN A 245 -9.50 -2.69 -9.93
CA GLN A 245 -8.82 -2.73 -11.22
C GLN A 245 -8.20 -1.37 -11.51
N GLY A 246 -7.08 -1.37 -12.18
CA GLY A 246 -6.38 -0.14 -12.50
C GLY A 246 -5.53 -0.22 -13.75
N LEU A 247 -5.27 0.97 -14.26
CA LEU A 247 -4.37 1.21 -15.38
C LEU A 247 -3.43 2.35 -15.02
N GLN A 248 -2.16 2.18 -15.33
CA GLN A 248 -1.14 3.22 -15.17
C GLN A 248 -0.36 3.37 -16.48
N LEU A 249 -0.15 4.62 -16.87
CA LEU A 249 0.68 5.00 -18.01
C LEU A 249 1.69 6.06 -17.60
N GLU A 250 2.89 5.92 -18.09
CA GLU A 250 3.97 6.88 -17.82
C GLU A 250 4.83 7.10 -19.06
N GLY A 251 5.44 8.27 -19.16
CA GLY A 251 6.34 8.56 -20.25
C GLY A 251 7.16 9.83 -20.03
N ALA A 252 8.22 9.95 -20.81
CA ALA A 252 9.06 11.13 -20.85
C ALA A 252 9.53 11.39 -22.27
N SER A 253 9.79 12.69 -22.57
CA SER A 253 10.43 13.08 -23.83
C SER A 253 11.88 12.61 -23.87
N THR A 254 12.42 12.43 -25.09
CA THR A 254 13.81 12.00 -25.30
C THR A 254 14.83 12.94 -24.64
N ASP A 255 14.54 14.23 -24.61
CA ASP A 255 15.37 15.26 -23.97
C ASP A 255 15.10 15.39 -22.45
N GLN A 256 14.25 14.51 -21.88
CA GLN A 256 13.89 14.47 -20.46
C GLN A 256 13.28 15.79 -19.91
N LYS A 257 12.84 16.69 -20.80
CA LYS A 257 12.20 17.93 -20.37
C LYS A 257 10.76 17.74 -19.92
N TRP A 258 10.03 16.88 -20.61
CA TRP A 258 8.65 16.53 -20.28
C TRP A 258 8.57 15.12 -19.71
N GLY A 259 7.74 14.94 -18.72
CA GLY A 259 7.35 13.63 -18.26
C GLY A 259 5.95 13.64 -17.68
N PHE A 260 5.21 12.57 -17.91
CA PHE A 260 3.85 12.39 -17.42
C PHE A 260 3.68 11.04 -16.74
N LEU A 261 2.81 11.02 -15.76
CA LEU A 261 2.36 9.84 -15.04
C LEU A 261 0.85 9.95 -14.88
N ILE A 262 0.11 8.96 -15.34
CA ILE A 262 -1.35 8.93 -15.25
C ILE A 262 -1.76 7.58 -14.68
N GLY A 263 -2.69 7.59 -13.73
CA GLY A 263 -3.28 6.39 -13.16
C GLY A 263 -4.79 6.51 -13.07
N ALA A 264 -5.48 5.46 -13.46
CA ALA A 264 -6.91 5.32 -13.32
C ALA A 264 -7.23 4.05 -12.54
N ARG A 265 -8.15 4.14 -11.57
CA ARG A 265 -8.59 3.01 -10.76
C ARG A 265 -10.11 2.96 -10.67
N ASN A 266 -10.61 1.75 -10.53
CA ASN A 266 -12.00 1.50 -10.19
C ASN A 266 -12.04 0.40 -9.13
N ARG A 267 -12.84 0.60 -8.09
CA ARG A 267 -13.01 -0.34 -6.99
C ARG A 267 -14.48 -0.54 -6.68
N SER A 268 -14.84 -1.79 -6.41
CA SER A 268 -16.16 -2.15 -5.90
C SER A 268 -16.04 -3.32 -4.94
N ASN A 269 -16.55 -3.15 -3.74
CA ASN A 269 -16.56 -4.21 -2.72
C ASN A 269 -17.79 -5.10 -2.81
N ARG A 270 -18.60 -4.99 -3.85
CA ARG A 270 -19.85 -5.75 -4.03
C ARG A 270 -19.65 -7.25 -3.83
N ASN A 271 -18.61 -7.83 -4.43
CA ASN A 271 -18.35 -9.26 -4.36
C ASN A 271 -17.96 -9.77 -2.97
N LEU A 272 -17.32 -8.92 -2.17
CA LEU A 272 -16.95 -9.25 -0.81
C LEU A 272 -18.17 -9.18 0.11
N LEU A 273 -19.00 -8.16 -0.05
CA LEU A 273 -20.12 -7.84 0.81
C LEU A 273 -21.33 -8.73 0.57
N SER A 274 -21.56 -9.16 -0.67
CA SER A 274 -22.65 -10.07 -1.01
C SER A 274 -22.54 -11.45 -0.34
N ARG A 275 -21.41 -11.75 0.27
CA ARG A 275 -21.15 -13.00 1.00
C ARG A 275 -21.19 -12.83 2.53
N GLN A 276 -21.32 -11.62 3.03
CA GLN A 276 -21.49 -11.36 4.45
C GLN A 276 -22.99 -11.31 4.74
N GLU A 277 -23.40 -11.87 5.87
CA GLU A 277 -24.74 -11.67 6.43
C GLU A 277 -24.86 -10.20 6.85
N THR A 278 -25.16 -9.34 5.90
CA THR A 278 -25.44 -7.94 6.15
C THR A 278 -26.95 -7.74 6.23
N GLU A 279 -27.40 -6.88 7.12
CA GLU A 279 -28.82 -6.51 7.25
C GLU A 279 -29.33 -5.70 6.04
N GLY A 280 -28.77 -5.91 4.84
CA GLY A 280 -29.15 -5.24 3.62
C GLY A 280 -28.13 -5.31 2.49
N ASN A 281 -28.52 -4.85 1.32
CA ASN A 281 -27.65 -4.69 0.17
C ASN A 281 -26.83 -3.41 0.29
N TYR A 282 -25.53 -3.57 0.56
CA TYR A 282 -24.56 -2.49 0.69
C TYR A 282 -23.57 -2.54 -0.47
N ILE A 283 -23.52 -1.49 -1.28
CA ILE A 283 -22.70 -1.45 -2.49
C ILE A 283 -21.89 -0.16 -2.56
N PRO A 284 -20.66 -0.15 -2.02
CA PRO A 284 -19.71 0.92 -2.28
C PRO A 284 -19.01 0.72 -3.62
N ALA A 285 -18.86 1.78 -4.38
CA ALA A 285 -18.08 1.82 -5.60
C ALA A 285 -17.33 3.15 -5.71
N SER A 286 -16.07 3.08 -6.09
CA SER A 286 -15.20 4.25 -6.20
C SER A 286 -14.38 4.18 -7.48
N SER A 287 -14.11 5.34 -8.06
CA SER A 287 -13.20 5.47 -9.20
C SER A 287 -12.39 6.75 -9.10
N ASP A 288 -11.16 6.72 -9.57
CA ASP A 288 -10.32 7.90 -9.67
C ASP A 288 -9.49 7.94 -10.95
N LEU A 289 -9.09 9.15 -11.30
CA LEU A 289 -8.12 9.46 -12.33
C LEU A 289 -7.12 10.46 -11.74
N GLN A 290 -5.85 10.08 -11.69
CA GLN A 290 -4.79 10.92 -11.17
C GLN A 290 -3.72 11.16 -12.22
N GLY A 291 -3.13 12.34 -12.20
CA GLY A 291 -2.09 12.73 -13.13
C GLY A 291 -1.00 13.58 -12.48
N LEU A 292 0.22 13.36 -12.94
CA LEU A 292 1.38 14.21 -12.67
C LEU A 292 2.07 14.51 -13.98
N LEU A 293 2.17 15.78 -14.30
CA LEU A 293 2.95 16.27 -15.44
C LEU A 293 4.09 17.12 -14.89
N HIS A 294 5.30 16.85 -15.32
CA HIS A 294 6.45 17.70 -15.01
C HIS A 294 7.08 18.26 -16.27
N TYR A 295 7.56 19.49 -16.17
CA TYR A 295 8.24 20.20 -17.25
C TYR A 295 9.48 20.92 -16.75
N GLN A 296 10.64 20.53 -17.28
CA GLN A 296 11.92 21.18 -17.03
C GLN A 296 12.09 22.35 -18.01
N MET A 297 11.64 23.54 -17.58
CA MET A 297 11.67 24.76 -18.42
C MET A 297 13.09 25.20 -18.73
N SER A 298 14.01 25.05 -17.76
CA SER A 298 15.44 25.35 -17.89
C SER A 298 16.22 24.56 -16.86
N LYS A 299 17.57 24.67 -16.85
CA LYS A 299 18.41 24.02 -15.81
C LYS A 299 18.05 24.46 -14.38
N ARG A 300 17.36 25.59 -14.21
CA ARG A 300 17.01 26.17 -12.91
C ARG A 300 15.53 26.08 -12.59
N TRP A 301 14.65 25.98 -13.58
CA TRP A 301 13.21 26.05 -13.41
C TRP A 301 12.53 24.75 -13.80
N ARG A 302 11.72 24.24 -12.90
CA ARG A 302 10.83 23.10 -13.12
C ARG A 302 9.41 23.47 -12.73
N ALA A 303 8.43 23.10 -13.56
CA ALA A 303 7.03 23.15 -13.26
C ALA A 303 6.49 21.74 -13.05
N GLU A 304 5.52 21.56 -12.15
CA GLU A 304 4.78 20.31 -11.96
C GLU A 304 3.30 20.63 -11.82
N LEU A 305 2.47 19.88 -12.56
CA LEU A 305 1.02 19.91 -12.47
C LEU A 305 0.55 18.56 -11.89
N PHE A 306 -0.11 18.61 -10.76
CA PHE A 306 -0.77 17.48 -10.12
C PHE A 306 -2.28 17.59 -10.32
N THR A 307 -2.94 16.48 -10.64
CA THR A 307 -4.40 16.41 -10.79
C THR A 307 -4.95 15.15 -10.14
N ASN A 308 -6.11 15.28 -9.50
CA ASN A 308 -6.91 14.16 -9.01
C ASN A 308 -8.38 14.46 -9.25
N PHE A 309 -9.06 13.51 -9.88
CA PHE A 309 -10.51 13.49 -10.05
C PHE A 309 -11.02 12.16 -9.53
N SER A 310 -11.81 12.18 -8.48
CA SER A 310 -12.35 10.97 -7.88
C SER A 310 -13.83 11.07 -7.63
N GLN A 311 -14.50 9.93 -7.68
CA GLN A 311 -15.90 9.78 -7.38
C GLN A 311 -16.12 8.52 -6.58
N SER A 312 -16.85 8.62 -5.46
CA SER A 312 -17.34 7.50 -4.68
C SER A 312 -18.85 7.52 -4.64
N ARG A 313 -19.46 6.36 -4.74
CA ARG A 313 -20.89 6.13 -4.63
C ARG A 313 -21.14 5.06 -3.61
N PHE A 314 -22.20 5.25 -2.88
CA PHE A 314 -22.66 4.31 -1.88
C PHE A 314 -24.16 4.10 -2.05
N SER A 315 -24.61 2.87 -1.93
CA SER A 315 -26.03 2.55 -1.91
C SER A 315 -26.28 1.50 -0.82
N LEU A 316 -27.27 1.75 0.01
CA LEU A 316 -27.76 0.83 1.02
C LEU A 316 -29.26 0.61 0.81
N GLN A 317 -29.65 -0.64 0.68
CA GLN A 317 -31.05 -1.08 0.73
C GLN A 317 -31.15 -2.03 1.93
N PRO A 318 -31.77 -1.59 3.05
CA PRO A 318 -31.93 -2.45 4.21
C PRO A 318 -32.83 -3.65 3.86
N ALA A 319 -32.47 -4.80 4.39
CA ALA A 319 -33.28 -6.00 4.27
C ALA A 319 -34.27 -6.11 5.44
N PHE A 320 -35.19 -7.07 5.35
CA PHE A 320 -36.02 -7.50 6.48
C PHE A 320 -35.12 -7.84 7.67
N SER A 321 -35.48 -7.29 8.84
CA SER A 321 -34.75 -7.55 10.09
C SER A 321 -35.65 -8.22 11.08
N GLN A 322 -35.16 -9.32 11.68
CA GLN A 322 -35.85 -10.08 12.67
C GLN A 322 -35.00 -10.15 13.94
N LEU A 323 -35.44 -9.44 14.96
CA LEU A 323 -34.78 -9.40 16.26
C LEU A 323 -35.58 -10.21 17.28
N THR A 324 -34.89 -10.92 18.15
CA THR A 324 -35.54 -11.69 19.24
C THR A 324 -34.75 -11.49 20.52
N SER A 325 -35.49 -11.31 21.60
CA SER A 325 -34.98 -11.26 22.95
C SER A 325 -35.79 -12.18 23.84
N SER A 326 -35.15 -13.17 24.45
CA SER A 326 -35.79 -14.07 25.40
C SER A 326 -35.58 -13.57 26.81
N VAL A 327 -36.65 -13.39 27.55
CA VAL A 327 -36.65 -13.09 28.98
C VAL A 327 -37.03 -14.34 29.75
N PHE A 328 -36.09 -14.83 30.54
CA PHE A 328 -36.32 -16.01 31.40
C PHE A 328 -36.51 -15.56 32.84
N SER A 329 -37.60 -16.02 33.44
CA SER A 329 -37.91 -15.86 34.85
C SER A 329 -38.32 -17.23 35.43
N PRO A 330 -38.14 -17.52 36.74
CA PRO A 330 -38.64 -18.72 37.36
C PRO A 330 -40.16 -18.93 37.23
N TYR A 331 -40.89 -17.86 36.90
CA TYR A 331 -42.35 -17.85 36.82
C TYR A 331 -42.88 -17.81 35.38
N PHE A 332 -42.09 -17.36 34.41
CA PHE A 332 -42.49 -17.30 33.01
C PHE A 332 -41.27 -17.19 32.08
N THR A 333 -41.44 -17.64 30.86
CA THR A 333 -40.55 -17.38 29.76
C THR A 333 -41.33 -16.58 28.72
N SER A 334 -40.79 -15.43 28.28
CA SER A 334 -41.37 -14.66 27.19
C SER A 334 -40.30 -14.46 26.13
N ASN A 335 -40.67 -14.74 24.90
CA ASN A 335 -39.80 -14.56 23.73
C ASN A 335 -40.33 -13.36 22.92
N LEU A 336 -39.78 -12.20 23.19
CA LEU A 336 -40.16 -10.98 22.48
C LEU A 336 -39.51 -10.94 21.10
N GLY A 337 -40.31 -10.76 20.09
CA GLY A 337 -39.89 -10.60 18.70
C GLY A 337 -40.14 -9.18 18.20
N LEU A 338 -39.24 -8.69 17.37
CA LEU A 338 -39.41 -7.45 16.61
C LEU A 338 -39.08 -7.74 15.14
N ASP A 339 -40.08 -7.69 14.29
CA ASP A 339 -39.96 -7.84 12.84
C ASP A 339 -40.04 -6.45 12.20
N ILE A 340 -39.03 -6.10 11.36
CA ILE A 340 -38.97 -4.82 10.67
C ILE A 340 -38.91 -5.08 9.17
N TYR A 341 -39.92 -4.56 8.47
CA TYR A 341 -40.03 -4.61 7.02
C TYR A 341 -39.60 -3.27 6.47
N PHE A 342 -38.44 -3.26 5.80
CA PHE A 342 -37.89 -2.03 5.23
C PHE A 342 -38.32 -1.81 3.78
N SER A 343 -38.45 -0.55 3.39
CA SER A 343 -38.58 -0.09 2.01
C SER A 343 -37.76 1.17 1.81
N GLY A 344 -37.39 1.47 0.56
CA GLY A 344 -36.56 2.63 0.24
C GLY A 344 -35.07 2.31 0.25
N GLN A 345 -34.24 3.35 0.28
CA GLN A 345 -32.79 3.23 0.15
C GLN A 345 -32.05 4.48 0.60
N GLU A 346 -30.78 4.31 0.91
CA GLU A 346 -29.79 5.38 1.02
C GLU A 346 -28.92 5.41 -0.24
N LYS A 347 -28.65 6.59 -0.78
CA LYS A 347 -27.75 6.80 -1.91
C LYS A 347 -26.89 8.02 -1.66
N ASP A 348 -25.59 7.77 -1.56
CA ASP A 348 -24.61 8.82 -1.33
C ASP A 348 -23.64 8.92 -2.52
N GLN A 349 -23.23 10.14 -2.79
CA GLN A 349 -22.24 10.44 -3.82
C GLN A 349 -21.25 11.48 -3.34
N TYR A 350 -19.98 11.17 -3.52
CA TYR A 350 -18.86 12.05 -3.17
C TYR A 350 -18.02 12.27 -4.41
N LYS A 351 -17.78 13.54 -4.76
CA LYS A 351 -16.94 13.94 -5.90
C LYS A 351 -15.83 14.83 -5.41
N THR A 352 -14.58 14.41 -5.60
CA THR A 352 -13.40 15.18 -5.23
C THR A 352 -12.59 15.55 -6.46
N GLN A 353 -12.21 16.82 -6.52
CA GLN A 353 -11.32 17.36 -7.54
C GLN A 353 -10.18 18.11 -6.86
N MET A 354 -8.97 17.81 -7.25
CA MET A 354 -7.79 18.52 -6.78
C MET A 354 -6.85 18.81 -7.96
N ILE A 355 -6.43 20.06 -8.06
CA ILE A 355 -5.47 20.52 -9.05
C ILE A 355 -4.40 21.31 -8.30
N GLY A 356 -3.14 20.93 -8.47
CA GLY A 356 -2.01 21.59 -7.88
C GLY A 356 -0.96 21.95 -8.93
N LEU A 357 -0.45 23.17 -8.88
CA LEU A 357 0.62 23.65 -9.74
C LEU A 357 1.79 24.11 -8.87
N SER A 358 2.99 23.63 -9.17
CA SER A 358 4.19 24.06 -8.46
C SER A 358 5.29 24.49 -9.42
N PHE A 359 6.06 25.47 -8.98
CA PHE A 359 7.25 25.97 -9.65
C PHE A 359 8.45 25.90 -8.72
N LEU A 360 9.42 25.10 -9.08
CA LEU A 360 10.70 24.99 -8.37
C LEU A 360 11.75 25.81 -9.09
N ASN A 361 12.40 26.72 -8.36
CA ASN A 361 13.54 27.47 -8.85
C ASN A 361 14.81 27.11 -8.07
N GLN A 362 15.81 26.60 -8.77
CA GLN A 362 17.16 26.40 -8.25
C GLN A 362 17.96 27.68 -8.46
N ILE A 363 17.89 28.61 -7.50
CA ILE A 363 18.56 29.92 -7.59
C ILE A 363 20.06 29.75 -7.61
N ARG A 364 20.59 28.93 -6.71
CA ARG A 364 22.01 28.54 -6.61
C ARG A 364 22.08 27.05 -6.28
N LYS A 365 23.25 26.44 -6.31
CA LYS A 365 23.43 25.01 -5.97
C LYS A 365 22.96 24.68 -4.57
N ASP A 366 23.06 25.62 -3.65
CA ASP A 366 22.70 25.52 -2.23
C ASP A 366 21.34 26.10 -1.89
N LEU A 367 20.65 26.81 -2.81
CA LEU A 367 19.39 27.53 -2.54
C LEU A 367 18.31 27.17 -3.55
N ARG A 368 17.20 26.65 -3.07
CA ARG A 368 15.99 26.31 -3.84
C ARG A 368 14.77 26.98 -3.24
N ILE A 369 13.89 27.47 -4.10
CA ILE A 369 12.57 27.98 -3.70
C ILE A 369 11.50 27.28 -4.52
N LYS A 370 10.46 26.83 -3.88
CA LYS A 370 9.28 26.21 -4.49
C LYS A 370 8.05 27.02 -4.16
N TRP A 371 7.32 27.46 -5.17
CA TRP A 371 5.99 28.07 -5.05
C TRP A 371 4.95 27.06 -5.45
N MET A 372 3.84 27.03 -4.73
CA MET A 372 2.79 26.06 -4.94
C MET A 372 1.44 26.75 -4.80
N ILE A 373 0.54 26.43 -5.70
CA ILE A 373 -0.87 26.77 -5.62
C ILE A 373 -1.69 25.51 -5.85
N SER A 374 -2.71 25.28 -5.03
CA SER A 374 -3.64 24.20 -5.24
C SER A 374 -5.07 24.61 -4.99
N ARG A 375 -5.98 23.97 -5.71
CA ARG A 375 -7.43 24.05 -5.51
C ARG A 375 -7.94 22.65 -5.21
N PHE A 376 -8.63 22.53 -4.11
CA PHE A 376 -9.38 21.35 -3.71
C PHE A 376 -10.88 21.65 -3.72
N GLU A 377 -11.68 20.78 -4.30
CA GLU A 377 -13.14 20.85 -4.25
C GLU A 377 -13.70 19.47 -3.94
N ASN A 378 -14.57 19.40 -2.95
CA ASN A 378 -15.35 18.23 -2.62
C ASN A 378 -16.83 18.58 -2.66
N LYS A 379 -17.63 17.70 -3.28
CA LYS A 379 -19.09 17.76 -3.29
C LYS A 379 -19.61 16.45 -2.70
N GLU A 380 -20.46 16.58 -1.70
CA GLU A 380 -21.10 15.48 -1.00
C GLU A 380 -22.61 15.60 -1.15
N GLU A 381 -23.24 14.52 -1.56
CA GLU A 381 -24.67 14.38 -1.71
C GLU A 381 -25.08 13.11 -0.95
N GLU A 382 -25.85 13.25 0.13
CA GLU A 382 -26.34 12.15 0.93
C GLU A 382 -27.87 12.16 0.89
N ASN A 383 -28.44 11.09 0.38
CA ASN A 383 -29.88 10.96 0.18
C ASN A 383 -30.35 9.71 0.89
N ILE A 384 -31.05 9.89 2.01
CA ILE A 384 -31.66 8.84 2.81
C ILE A 384 -33.17 8.93 2.62
N ASP A 385 -33.80 7.84 2.24
CA ASP A 385 -35.26 7.69 2.10
C ASP A 385 -35.59 6.24 2.43
N ILE A 386 -35.70 5.94 3.72
CA ILE A 386 -35.89 4.59 4.26
C ILE A 386 -37.12 4.63 5.16
N GLN A 387 -38.08 3.76 4.86
CA GLN A 387 -39.24 3.49 5.70
C GLN A 387 -39.09 2.12 6.34
N GLY A 388 -39.52 1.98 7.58
CA GLY A 388 -39.63 0.72 8.28
C GLY A 388 -41.01 0.55 8.89
N ALA A 389 -41.68 -0.53 8.55
CA ALA A 389 -42.90 -1.00 9.26
C ALA A 389 -42.47 -2.08 10.23
N TYR A 390 -42.82 -1.95 11.50
CA TYR A 390 -42.46 -2.91 12.51
C TYR A 390 -43.65 -3.55 13.17
N LEU A 391 -43.47 -4.81 13.53
CA LEU A 391 -44.37 -5.59 14.37
C LEU A 391 -43.58 -6.09 15.59
N PHE A 392 -44.09 -5.83 16.78
CA PHE A 392 -43.49 -6.22 18.05
C PHE A 392 -44.47 -7.07 18.84
N GLY A 393 -44.05 -8.17 19.44
CA GLY A 393 -44.90 -9.03 20.23
C GLY A 393 -44.23 -10.33 20.68
N ASP A 394 -45.01 -11.26 21.22
CA ASP A 394 -44.51 -12.58 21.59
C ASP A 394 -44.30 -13.42 20.32
N ARG A 395 -43.12 -14.04 20.21
CA ARG A 395 -42.74 -14.91 19.10
C ARG A 395 -42.87 -16.38 19.49
N GLU A 396 -43.46 -17.19 18.60
CA GLU A 396 -43.56 -18.62 18.78
C GLU A 396 -42.22 -19.31 18.54
N PHE A 397 -41.75 -20.11 19.50
CA PHE A 397 -40.53 -20.89 19.43
C PHE A 397 -40.73 -22.40 19.50
N ASP A 398 -41.98 -22.85 19.65
CA ASP A 398 -42.26 -24.28 19.57
C ASP A 398 -42.20 -24.73 18.11
N GLN A 399 -41.20 -25.55 17.78
CA GLN A 399 -41.01 -26.07 16.43
C GLN A 399 -42.14 -27.03 15.97
N SER A 400 -42.98 -27.51 16.90
CA SER A 400 -44.13 -28.31 16.58
C SER A 400 -45.34 -27.50 16.11
N GLU A 401 -45.35 -26.20 16.38
CA GLU A 401 -46.42 -25.30 15.99
C GLU A 401 -46.26 -24.78 14.56
N PRO A 402 -47.36 -24.66 13.78
CA PRO A 402 -47.32 -24.13 12.43
C PRO A 402 -46.81 -22.68 12.34
N GLU A 403 -46.93 -21.95 13.43
CA GLU A 403 -46.58 -20.52 13.55
C GLU A 403 -45.14 -20.30 14.04
N PHE A 404 -44.32 -21.36 14.08
CA PHE A 404 -42.95 -21.29 14.52
C PHE A 404 -42.19 -20.13 13.85
N GLY A 405 -41.58 -19.26 14.66
CA GLY A 405 -40.82 -18.10 14.21
C GLY A 405 -41.67 -16.86 13.91
N LEU A 406 -42.98 -16.93 13.97
CA LEU A 406 -43.89 -15.80 13.76
C LEU A 406 -44.23 -15.08 15.07
N ILE A 407 -44.64 -13.83 14.99
CA ILE A 407 -45.20 -13.08 16.11
C ILE A 407 -46.69 -13.45 16.19
N THR A 408 -47.07 -14.22 17.24
CA THR A 408 -48.43 -14.75 17.44
C THR A 408 -49.28 -13.84 18.30
N ASN A 409 -48.66 -13.07 19.20
CA ASN A 409 -49.36 -12.11 20.06
C ASN A 409 -48.78 -10.73 19.88
N PRO A 410 -49.27 -9.92 18.94
CA PRO A 410 -48.75 -8.60 18.69
C PRO A 410 -49.05 -7.63 19.84
N LEU A 411 -48.04 -7.02 20.41
CA LEU A 411 -48.09 -6.01 21.46
C LEU A 411 -48.03 -4.61 20.91
N GLY A 412 -47.47 -4.44 19.71
CA GLY A 412 -47.36 -3.15 19.06
C GLY A 412 -46.95 -3.25 17.59
N ALA A 413 -47.42 -2.30 16.81
CA ALA A 413 -47.03 -2.11 15.43
C ALA A 413 -46.89 -0.62 15.12
N GLY A 414 -46.02 -0.30 14.20
CA GLY A 414 -45.86 1.10 13.78
C GLY A 414 -45.02 1.24 12.52
N VAL A 415 -44.88 2.47 12.09
CA VAL A 415 -44.10 2.85 10.93
C VAL A 415 -43.17 4.00 11.32
N PHE A 416 -41.93 3.95 10.87
CA PHE A 416 -41.02 5.07 10.95
C PHE A 416 -40.48 5.41 9.56
N HIS A 417 -40.08 6.65 9.38
CA HIS A 417 -39.51 7.15 8.13
C HIS A 417 -38.27 7.98 8.43
N GLN A 418 -37.14 7.56 7.91
CA GLN A 418 -35.91 8.33 7.89
C GLN A 418 -35.79 9.00 6.52
N TYR A 419 -35.83 10.32 6.53
CA TYR A 419 -35.69 11.11 5.34
C TYR A 419 -34.65 12.20 5.55
N ALA A 420 -33.61 12.22 4.70
CA ALA A 420 -32.61 13.27 4.71
C ALA A 420 -32.09 13.54 3.30
N ARG A 421 -31.82 14.81 3.04
CA ARG A 421 -31.19 15.32 1.82
C ARG A 421 -30.10 16.28 2.21
N ASN A 422 -28.86 15.81 2.24
CA ASN A 422 -27.71 16.61 2.63
C ASN A 422 -26.85 16.95 1.42
N TYR A 423 -26.50 18.22 1.28
CA TYR A 423 -25.61 18.71 0.24
C TYR A 423 -24.50 19.52 0.88
N LEU A 424 -23.27 19.10 0.71
CA LEU A 424 -22.10 19.81 1.19
C LEU A 424 -21.16 20.08 0.02
N ARG A 425 -20.66 21.30 -0.05
CA ARG A 425 -19.64 21.68 -1.02
C ARG A 425 -18.52 22.41 -0.31
N ILE A 426 -17.34 21.82 -0.35
CA ILE A 426 -16.13 22.38 0.24
C ILE A 426 -15.21 22.82 -0.90
N ARG A 427 -14.72 24.05 -0.83
CA ARG A 427 -13.70 24.58 -1.72
C ARG A 427 -12.56 25.16 -0.90
N ASN A 428 -11.36 24.73 -1.19
CA ASN A 428 -10.14 25.21 -0.55
C ASN A 428 -9.13 25.65 -1.61
N TRP A 429 -8.53 26.81 -1.41
CA TRP A 429 -7.39 27.29 -2.15
C TRP A 429 -6.21 27.39 -1.21
N ASN A 430 -5.10 26.79 -1.59
CA ASN A 430 -3.86 26.83 -0.82
C ASN A 430 -2.77 27.46 -1.69
N LEU A 431 -2.15 28.53 -1.17
CA LEU A 431 -0.96 29.14 -1.75
C LEU A 431 0.16 29.04 -0.75
N SER A 432 1.25 28.40 -1.15
CA SER A 432 2.40 28.19 -0.27
C SER A 432 3.72 28.41 -0.99
N GLN A 433 4.72 28.79 -0.21
CA GLN A 433 6.10 28.95 -0.66
C GLN A 433 7.00 28.18 0.30
N ARG A 434 7.96 27.43 -0.23
CA ARG A 434 8.97 26.72 0.58
C ARG A 434 10.35 27.05 0.08
N GLY A 435 11.25 27.30 1.02
CA GLY A 435 12.66 27.54 0.75
C GLY A 435 13.55 26.50 1.40
N TYR A 436 14.66 26.18 0.74
CA TYR A 436 15.65 25.21 1.19
C TYR A 436 17.03 25.80 0.96
N LEU A 437 17.80 25.97 2.03
CA LEU A 437 19.19 26.42 1.99
C LEU A 437 20.08 25.35 2.62
N ASP A 438 20.96 24.78 1.81
CA ASP A 438 21.93 23.75 2.20
C ASP A 438 23.34 24.34 2.14
N ARG A 439 23.88 24.83 3.26
CA ARG A 439 25.19 25.47 3.28
C ARG A 439 26.11 24.86 4.34
N ALA A 440 27.13 24.17 3.90
CA ALA A 440 28.13 23.52 4.75
C ALA A 440 27.46 22.65 5.85
N LEU A 441 27.51 23.09 7.11
CA LEU A 441 26.93 22.40 8.27
C LEU A 441 25.47 22.82 8.55
N HIS A 442 24.94 23.79 7.83
CA HIS A 442 23.62 24.37 8.06
C HIS A 442 22.63 23.92 6.99
N HIS A 443 21.50 23.42 7.45
CA HIS A 443 20.35 23.08 6.61
C HIS A 443 19.15 23.88 7.11
N ILE A 444 18.71 24.86 6.36
CA ILE A 444 17.63 25.76 6.72
C ILE A 444 16.46 25.52 5.78
N GLN A 445 15.29 25.31 6.35
CA GLN A 445 14.03 25.19 5.62
C GLN A 445 13.04 26.21 6.19
N TRP A 446 12.27 26.84 5.31
CA TRP A 446 11.16 27.73 5.69
C TRP A 446 9.99 27.56 4.74
N GLY A 447 8.79 28.00 5.19
CA GLY A 447 7.56 27.97 4.42
C GLY A 447 6.46 28.71 5.15
#